data_92c2e204c188b7b99462a7f2a5d67adb
#
_entry.id   92c2e204c188b7b99462a7f2a5d67adb
#
_cell.length_a   1.000
_cell.length_b   1.000
_cell.length_c   1.000
_cell.angle_alpha   90.00
_cell.angle_beta   90.00
_cell.angle_gamma   90.00
#
_symmetry.space_group_name_H-M   'P 1'
#
loop_
_entity.id
_entity.type
_entity.pdbx_description
1 polymer ?
#
loop_
_entity_poly.entity_id
_entity_poly.type
_entity_poly.pdbx_seq_one_letter_code
_entity_poly.pdbx_strand_id
1 'polypeptide(L)'
;MIVEQFYQEHRKENYAIPSDPDKYFFHVQKGIYDHFHDQYLSYSAPTSLGKSYLMRLMMKERIQKGEKLNFALLVPTKALINEVTEKLTDELAELLQVHDYRIVNSAGALSLKDKTHNFIFVVTPERMLYIMSDPEAVKIDYIFVDEAHKISERDGRSAFYYKIIQMAVQDEEHPSHVIFAAPSIANPEVFFQIIPDWYQRRDYCLATRYAPVSQEKFIVDFRDRGIFAVNDRKNELMPIAPLPEDKELISFITDIGKGKRNII
;
A
#
# COMPACT_ATOMS: atom_id res chain seq x y z
N MET A 1 34.95 12.03 7.55
CA MET A 1 34.36 12.78 8.69
C MET A 1 33.43 13.92 8.21
N ILE A 2 33.93 15.00 7.58
CA ILE A 2 33.05 16.15 7.20
C ILE A 2 31.95 15.74 6.19
N VAL A 3 32.27 14.97 5.17
CA VAL A 3 31.31 14.49 4.15
C VAL A 3 30.24 13.58 4.79
N GLU A 4 30.65 12.73 5.71
CA GLU A 4 29.76 11.84 6.44
C GLU A 4 28.79 12.62 7.34
N GLN A 5 29.28 13.62 8.08
CA GLN A 5 28.46 14.51 8.89
C GLN A 5 27.46 15.27 8.01
N PHE A 6 27.92 15.87 6.92
CA PHE A 6 27.04 16.56 5.97
C PHE A 6 25.97 15.63 5.40
N TYR A 7 26.32 14.39 5.03
CA TYR A 7 25.37 13.40 4.53
C TYR A 7 24.32 13.03 5.59
N GLN A 8 24.73 12.84 6.85
CA GLN A 8 23.82 12.52 7.94
C GLN A 8 22.89 13.71 8.27
N GLU A 9 23.42 14.94 8.29
CA GLU A 9 22.62 16.15 8.48
C GLU A 9 21.60 16.32 7.34
N HIS A 10 22.03 16.24 6.09
CA HIS A 10 21.15 16.31 4.93
C HIS A 10 20.05 15.25 4.97
N ARG A 11 20.41 14.03 5.36
CA ARG A 11 19.45 12.93 5.48
C ARG A 11 18.45 13.20 6.60
N LYS A 12 18.90 13.70 7.74
CA LYS A 12 18.06 14.06 8.87
C LYS A 12 17.09 15.19 8.53
N GLU A 13 17.55 16.21 7.85
CA GLU A 13 16.74 17.37 7.49
C GLU A 13 15.68 17.04 6.44
N ASN A 14 16.02 16.22 5.44
CA ASN A 14 15.16 16.04 4.26
C ASN A 14 14.37 14.73 4.24
N TYR A 15 14.79 13.71 4.99
CA TYR A 15 14.20 12.37 4.91
C TYR A 15 13.71 11.83 6.24
N ALA A 16 13.85 12.53 7.35
CA ALA A 16 13.31 12.06 8.62
C ALA A 16 11.79 11.89 8.54
N ILE A 17 11.27 10.83 9.16
CA ILE A 17 9.83 10.60 9.27
C ILE A 17 9.31 11.53 10.38
N PRO A 18 8.32 12.41 10.10
CA PRO A 18 7.86 13.39 11.09
C PRO A 18 7.40 12.80 12.42
N SER A 19 6.74 11.65 12.37
CA SER A 19 6.25 10.93 13.56
C SER A 19 7.27 10.02 14.22
N ASP A 20 8.46 9.84 13.62
CA ASP A 20 9.55 9.00 14.12
C ASP A 20 10.90 9.50 13.57
N PRO A 21 11.48 10.57 14.16
CA PRO A 21 12.68 11.25 13.63
C PRO A 21 13.94 10.38 13.56
N ASP A 22 13.95 9.23 14.23
CA ASP A 22 15.06 8.26 14.16
C ASP A 22 14.99 7.37 12.92
N LYS A 23 13.85 7.39 12.22
CA LYS A 23 13.65 6.68 10.95
C LYS A 23 13.64 7.63 9.77
N TYR A 24 14.06 7.11 8.62
CA TYR A 24 14.21 7.89 7.41
C TYR A 24 13.47 7.24 6.26
N PHE A 25 12.81 8.08 5.46
CA PHE A 25 12.27 7.66 4.18
C PHE A 25 13.38 7.25 3.21
N PHE A 26 13.11 6.27 2.37
CA PHE A 26 13.80 6.18 1.09
C PHE A 26 13.36 7.34 0.18
N HIS A 27 14.24 7.77 -0.72
CA HIS A 27 13.95 8.89 -1.63
C HIS A 27 12.58 8.76 -2.32
N VAL A 28 12.27 7.58 -2.83
CA VAL A 28 10.98 7.30 -3.48
C VAL A 28 9.81 7.35 -2.50
N GLN A 29 9.98 6.83 -1.28
CA GLN A 29 8.95 6.92 -0.24
C GLN A 29 8.64 8.39 0.12
N LYS A 30 9.69 9.21 0.24
CA LYS A 30 9.53 10.64 0.51
C LYS A 30 8.75 11.33 -0.60
N GLY A 31 9.08 11.05 -1.87
CA GLY A 31 8.33 11.58 -3.01
C GLY A 31 6.85 11.22 -3.00
N ILE A 32 6.51 9.97 -2.66
CA ILE A 32 5.11 9.54 -2.51
C ILE A 32 4.46 10.25 -1.31
N TYR A 33 5.16 10.28 -0.18
CA TYR A 33 4.65 10.86 1.06
C TYR A 33 4.33 12.35 0.92
N ASP A 34 5.16 13.12 0.23
CA ASP A 34 4.97 14.56 0.02
C ASP A 34 3.70 14.88 -0.80
N HIS A 35 3.18 13.90 -1.52
CA HIS A 35 1.96 14.03 -2.34
C HIS A 35 0.69 13.42 -1.70
N PHE A 36 0.75 12.95 -0.45
CA PHE A 36 -0.46 12.46 0.23
C PHE A 36 -1.49 13.54 0.55
N HIS A 37 -1.14 14.81 0.40
CA HIS A 37 -2.08 15.92 0.53
C HIS A 37 -2.79 16.27 -0.79
N ASP A 38 -2.34 15.72 -1.92
CA ASP A 38 -2.98 15.92 -3.21
C ASP A 38 -4.37 15.25 -3.20
N GLN A 39 -5.30 15.81 -3.97
CA GLN A 39 -6.65 15.26 -4.05
C GLN A 39 -6.66 13.82 -4.57
N TYR A 40 -5.84 13.56 -5.58
CA TYR A 40 -5.68 12.24 -6.17
C TYR A 40 -4.20 11.90 -6.31
N LEU A 41 -3.85 10.72 -5.87
CA LEU A 41 -2.49 10.19 -5.93
C LEU A 41 -2.53 8.77 -6.49
N SER A 42 -1.70 8.48 -7.46
CA SER A 42 -1.52 7.11 -7.95
C SER A 42 -0.05 6.75 -7.99
N TYR A 43 0.30 5.65 -7.35
CA TYR A 43 1.68 5.16 -7.40
C TYR A 43 1.80 3.66 -7.56
N SER A 44 2.83 3.30 -8.30
CA SER A 44 3.20 1.92 -8.55
C SER A 44 4.62 1.67 -8.07
N ALA A 45 4.78 0.68 -7.20
CA ALA A 45 6.07 0.35 -6.60
C ALA A 45 6.13 -1.14 -6.22
N PRO A 46 7.34 -1.72 -6.15
CA PRO A 46 7.51 -3.07 -5.64
C PRO A 46 6.93 -3.25 -4.23
N THR A 47 6.53 -4.47 -3.89
CA THR A 47 5.96 -4.78 -2.56
C THR A 47 6.90 -4.42 -1.42
N SER A 48 8.21 -4.56 -1.63
CA SER A 48 9.26 -4.23 -0.66
C SER A 48 9.41 -2.73 -0.37
N LEU A 49 8.79 -1.83 -1.16
CA LEU A 49 8.84 -0.38 -0.89
C LEU A 49 8.03 0.02 0.34
N GLY A 50 7.12 -0.82 0.83
CA GLY A 50 6.29 -0.50 2.00
C GLY A 50 5.09 0.38 1.67
N LYS A 51 4.39 0.11 0.56
CA LYS A 51 3.19 0.86 0.14
C LYS A 51 2.14 1.00 1.24
N SER A 52 1.73 -0.12 1.83
CA SER A 52 0.73 -0.13 2.91
C SER A 52 1.27 0.52 4.20
N TYR A 53 2.58 0.49 4.43
CA TYR A 53 3.21 1.23 5.52
C TYR A 53 3.06 2.74 5.34
N LEU A 54 3.29 3.27 4.15
CA LEU A 54 3.13 4.71 3.86
C LEU A 54 1.69 5.18 4.10
N MET A 55 0.71 4.38 3.71
CA MET A 55 -0.71 4.69 3.97
C MET A 55 -1.00 4.77 5.47
N ARG A 56 -0.54 3.79 6.26
CA ARG A 56 -0.73 3.79 7.71
C ARG A 56 0.02 4.94 8.39
N LEU A 57 1.21 5.25 7.93
CA LEU A 57 1.99 6.38 8.42
C LEU A 57 1.25 7.70 8.21
N MET A 58 0.69 7.93 7.03
CA MET A 58 -0.09 9.12 6.74
C MET A 58 -1.32 9.21 7.66
N MET A 59 -2.08 8.13 7.83
CA MET A 59 -3.21 8.11 8.78
C MET A 59 -2.73 8.47 10.19
N LYS A 60 -1.65 7.83 10.67
CA LYS A 60 -1.06 8.11 11.98
C LYS A 60 -0.77 9.59 12.19
N GLU A 61 -0.12 10.22 11.23
CA GLU A 61 0.28 11.62 11.35
C GLU A 61 -0.89 12.60 11.32
N ARG A 62 -1.92 12.32 10.50
CA ARG A 62 -3.15 13.11 10.48
C ARG A 62 -3.89 13.02 11.82
N ILE A 63 -4.01 11.83 12.37
CA ILE A 63 -4.61 11.61 13.70
C ILE A 63 -3.80 12.32 14.78
N GLN A 64 -2.47 12.22 14.77
CA GLN A 64 -1.58 12.92 15.74
C GLN A 64 -1.74 14.44 15.70
N LYS A 65 -2.02 15.02 14.54
CA LYS A 65 -2.33 16.44 14.39
C LYS A 65 -3.71 16.82 14.91
N GLY A 66 -4.52 15.87 15.36
CA GLY A 66 -5.88 16.09 15.84
C GLY A 66 -6.89 16.35 14.73
N GLU A 67 -6.56 16.02 13.49
CA GLU A 67 -7.48 16.11 12.35
C GLU A 67 -8.58 15.04 12.49
N LYS A 68 -9.84 15.49 12.47
CA LYS A 68 -11.01 14.61 12.60
C LYS A 68 -11.45 14.12 11.22
N LEU A 69 -10.76 13.12 10.70
CA LEU A 69 -10.93 12.59 9.34
C LEU A 69 -11.36 11.12 9.39
N ASN A 70 -12.24 10.72 8.49
CA ASN A 70 -12.58 9.32 8.32
C ASN A 70 -11.79 8.72 7.16
N PHE A 71 -11.18 7.57 7.42
CA PHE A 71 -10.34 6.86 6.47
C PHE A 71 -10.98 5.57 6.01
N ALA A 72 -10.87 5.23 4.73
CA ALA A 72 -11.24 3.93 4.21
C ALA A 72 -10.02 3.29 3.53
N LEU A 73 -9.65 2.10 3.96
CA LEU A 73 -8.64 1.27 3.33
C LEU A 73 -9.32 0.08 2.66
N LEU A 74 -9.36 0.13 1.33
CA LEU A 74 -9.94 -0.93 0.51
C LEU A 74 -8.89 -2.01 0.26
N VAL A 75 -9.17 -3.20 0.76
CA VAL A 75 -8.29 -4.37 0.59
C VAL A 75 -9.01 -5.47 -0.21
N PRO A 76 -8.30 -6.21 -1.07
CA PRO A 76 -8.95 -7.14 -1.99
C PRO A 76 -9.53 -8.41 -1.33
N THR A 77 -9.07 -8.78 -0.13
CA THR A 77 -9.48 -10.04 0.51
C THR A 77 -9.78 -9.90 1.98
N LYS A 78 -10.63 -10.80 2.50
CA LYS A 78 -10.94 -10.87 3.93
C LYS A 78 -9.72 -11.20 4.79
N ALA A 79 -8.77 -11.98 4.29
CA ALA A 79 -7.54 -12.30 5.00
C ALA A 79 -6.70 -11.04 5.27
N LEU A 80 -6.58 -10.17 4.27
CA LEU A 80 -5.89 -8.88 4.40
C LEU A 80 -6.59 -7.92 5.37
N ILE A 81 -7.92 -7.99 5.50
CA ILE A 81 -8.65 -7.18 6.49
C ILE A 81 -8.10 -7.44 7.90
N ASN A 82 -7.98 -8.70 8.28
CA ASN A 82 -7.51 -9.06 9.63
C ASN A 82 -6.06 -8.62 9.85
N GLU A 83 -5.17 -8.91 8.89
CA GLU A 83 -3.75 -8.51 8.97
C GLU A 83 -3.58 -6.99 9.09
N VAL A 84 -4.29 -6.23 8.27
CA VAL A 84 -4.19 -4.76 8.27
C VAL A 84 -4.84 -4.18 9.52
N THR A 85 -5.97 -4.75 9.98
CA THR A 85 -6.63 -4.31 11.22
C THR A 85 -5.73 -4.52 12.43
N GLU A 86 -5.08 -5.67 12.54
CA GLU A 86 -4.12 -5.97 13.62
C GLU A 86 -2.97 -4.97 13.62
N LYS A 87 -2.33 -4.76 12.48
CA LYS A 87 -1.24 -3.77 12.35
C LYS A 87 -1.67 -2.35 12.71
N LEU A 88 -2.84 -1.91 12.26
CA LEU A 88 -3.37 -0.59 12.60
C LEU A 88 -3.67 -0.47 14.09
N THR A 89 -4.24 -1.50 14.69
CA THR A 89 -4.54 -1.52 16.12
C THR A 89 -3.26 -1.41 16.95
N ASP A 90 -2.22 -2.17 16.57
CA ASP A 90 -0.93 -2.15 17.28
C ASP A 90 -0.19 -0.81 17.10
N GLU A 91 -0.13 -0.30 15.87
CA GLU A 91 0.59 0.93 15.54
C GLU A 91 -0.10 2.20 16.05
N LEU A 92 -1.43 2.19 16.22
CA LEU A 92 -2.24 3.36 16.58
C LEU A 92 -2.92 3.26 17.94
N ALA A 93 -2.65 2.21 18.75
CA ALA A 93 -3.38 1.90 20.00
C ALA A 93 -3.67 3.13 20.87
N GLU A 94 -2.65 3.91 21.19
CA GLU A 94 -2.77 5.11 22.02
C GLU A 94 -3.57 6.22 21.31
N LEU A 95 -3.31 6.43 20.03
CA LEU A 95 -3.96 7.48 19.23
C LEU A 95 -5.45 7.22 19.02
N LEU A 96 -5.83 5.94 18.85
CA LEU A 96 -7.24 5.55 18.70
C LEU A 96 -8.05 5.94 19.95
N GLN A 97 -7.46 5.80 21.13
CA GLN A 97 -8.11 6.17 22.39
C GLN A 97 -8.14 7.68 22.60
N VAL A 98 -6.99 8.36 22.40
CA VAL A 98 -6.83 9.81 22.65
C VAL A 98 -7.71 10.64 21.71
N HIS A 99 -7.79 10.23 20.44
CA HIS A 99 -8.52 10.97 19.40
C HIS A 99 -9.88 10.38 19.06
N ASP A 100 -10.34 9.40 19.85
CA ASP A 100 -11.68 8.76 19.72
C ASP A 100 -11.93 8.17 18.32
N TYR A 101 -10.98 7.38 17.84
CA TYR A 101 -11.10 6.64 16.58
C TYR A 101 -11.53 5.19 16.79
N ARG A 102 -12.34 4.68 15.87
CA ARG A 102 -12.76 3.27 15.83
C ARG A 102 -12.36 2.62 14.51
N ILE A 103 -11.76 1.43 14.59
CA ILE A 103 -11.48 0.62 13.41
C ILE A 103 -12.71 -0.24 13.11
N VAL A 104 -13.20 -0.16 11.87
CA VAL A 104 -14.37 -0.90 11.38
C VAL A 104 -13.93 -1.86 10.29
N ASN A 105 -14.03 -3.16 10.55
CA ASN A 105 -13.69 -4.22 9.61
C ASN A 105 -14.89 -5.06 9.14
N SER A 106 -16.08 -4.76 9.63
CA SER A 106 -17.32 -5.44 9.24
C SER A 106 -18.50 -4.47 9.19
N ALA A 107 -19.41 -4.65 8.24
CA ALA A 107 -20.57 -3.79 8.04
C ALA A 107 -21.65 -3.90 9.14
N GLY A 108 -21.57 -4.91 10.01
CA GLY A 108 -22.61 -5.19 11.03
C GLY A 108 -22.28 -4.71 12.45
N ALA A 109 -21.11 -4.13 12.67
CA ALA A 109 -20.61 -3.91 14.03
C ALA A 109 -20.97 -2.55 14.64
N LEU A 110 -21.53 -1.61 13.86
CA LEU A 110 -21.75 -0.24 14.34
C LEU A 110 -23.09 0.33 13.85
N SER A 111 -23.76 1.03 14.76
CA SER A 111 -24.62 2.12 14.33
C SER A 111 -23.71 3.16 13.66
N LEU A 112 -23.59 3.11 12.33
CA LEU A 112 -22.84 4.07 11.52
C LEU A 112 -23.40 5.50 11.63
N LYS A 113 -24.47 5.66 12.40
CA LYS A 113 -25.16 6.91 12.75
C LYS A 113 -24.50 7.66 13.91
N ASP A 114 -23.56 7.01 14.61
CA ASP A 114 -22.84 7.62 15.72
C ASP A 114 -21.74 8.55 15.18
N LYS A 115 -22.10 9.81 14.98
CA LYS A 115 -21.19 10.87 14.50
C LYS A 115 -20.26 11.40 15.61
N THR A 116 -20.24 10.77 16.78
CA THR A 116 -19.39 11.19 17.90
C THR A 116 -17.95 10.72 17.73
N HIS A 117 -17.72 9.67 16.94
CA HIS A 117 -16.42 9.07 16.70
C HIS A 117 -15.93 9.31 15.27
N ASN A 118 -14.61 9.21 15.08
CA ASN A 118 -14.01 9.12 13.77
C ASN A 118 -13.69 7.63 13.45
N PHE A 119 -13.65 7.31 12.17
CA PHE A 119 -13.56 5.91 11.73
C PHE A 119 -12.38 5.64 10.81
N ILE A 120 -11.80 4.46 10.97
CA ILE A 120 -10.89 3.84 10.03
C ILE A 120 -11.55 2.56 9.52
N PHE A 121 -12.06 2.58 8.30
CA PHE A 121 -12.67 1.43 7.66
C PHE A 121 -11.59 0.57 7.00
N VAL A 122 -11.49 -0.70 7.36
CA VAL A 122 -10.62 -1.69 6.69
C VAL A 122 -11.54 -2.75 6.11
N VAL A 123 -11.90 -2.60 4.85
CA VAL A 123 -13.00 -3.38 4.26
C VAL A 123 -12.72 -3.76 2.80
N THR A 124 -13.46 -4.74 2.29
CA THR A 124 -13.49 -5.03 0.85
C THR A 124 -14.34 -4.00 0.11
N PRO A 125 -14.15 -3.86 -1.23
CA PRO A 125 -14.94 -2.93 -2.03
C PRO A 125 -16.44 -3.15 -1.91
N GLU A 126 -16.91 -4.39 -1.87
CA GLU A 126 -18.32 -4.71 -1.74
C GLU A 126 -18.92 -4.17 -0.44
N ARG A 127 -18.15 -4.31 0.66
CA ARG A 127 -18.56 -3.79 1.97
C ARG A 127 -18.53 -2.28 2.03
N MET A 128 -17.52 -1.66 1.42
CA MET A 128 -17.43 -0.20 1.38
C MET A 128 -18.60 0.40 0.61
N LEU A 129 -18.95 -0.17 -0.54
CA LEU A 129 -20.09 0.29 -1.30
C LEU A 129 -21.39 0.18 -0.48
N TYR A 130 -21.57 -0.92 0.25
CA TYR A 130 -22.72 -1.08 1.14
C TYR A 130 -22.76 0.03 2.21
N ILE A 131 -21.62 0.33 2.85
CA ILE A 131 -21.53 1.41 3.85
C ILE A 131 -21.86 2.76 3.23
N MET A 132 -21.24 3.12 2.11
CA MET A 132 -21.46 4.41 1.44
C MET A 132 -22.87 4.57 0.85
N SER A 133 -23.59 3.47 0.65
CA SER A 133 -24.97 3.52 0.13
C SER A 133 -25.99 3.93 1.20
N ASP A 134 -25.63 3.96 2.48
CA ASP A 134 -26.49 4.50 3.54
C ASP A 134 -26.41 6.03 3.50
N PRO A 135 -27.53 6.74 3.29
CA PRO A 135 -27.56 8.21 3.27
C PRO A 135 -27.12 8.87 4.59
N GLU A 136 -27.19 8.13 5.69
CA GLU A 136 -26.77 8.60 7.01
C GLU A 136 -25.34 8.20 7.36
N ALA A 137 -24.62 7.49 6.46
CA ALA A 137 -23.23 7.10 6.68
C ALA A 137 -22.33 8.32 6.90
N VAL A 138 -21.29 8.11 7.68
CA VAL A 138 -20.25 9.13 7.86
C VAL A 138 -19.55 9.38 6.54
N LYS A 139 -19.19 10.63 6.29
CA LYS A 139 -18.38 11.02 5.15
C LYS A 139 -16.98 10.39 5.26
N ILE A 140 -16.46 9.91 4.15
CA ILE A 140 -15.09 9.42 4.05
C ILE A 140 -14.20 10.52 3.47
N ASP A 141 -13.15 10.90 4.19
CA ASP A 141 -12.24 11.96 3.74
C ASP A 141 -11.10 11.41 2.89
N TYR A 142 -10.61 10.20 3.21
CA TYR A 142 -9.53 9.54 2.48
C TYR A 142 -9.90 8.11 2.13
N ILE A 143 -9.75 7.77 0.85
CA ILE A 143 -9.90 6.39 0.34
C ILE A 143 -8.56 5.91 -0.18
N PHE A 144 -8.02 4.89 0.46
CA PHE A 144 -6.84 4.16 0.03
C PHE A 144 -7.25 2.88 -0.68
N VAL A 145 -6.84 2.73 -1.92
CA VAL A 145 -7.04 1.51 -2.70
C VAL A 145 -5.72 0.75 -2.74
N ASP A 146 -5.57 -0.20 -1.82
CA ASP A 146 -4.42 -1.10 -1.84
C ASP A 146 -4.60 -2.19 -2.91
N GLU A 147 -3.50 -2.61 -3.54
CA GLU A 147 -3.52 -3.53 -4.67
C GLU A 147 -4.43 -3.04 -5.83
N ALA A 148 -4.33 -1.76 -6.19
CA ALA A 148 -5.22 -1.10 -7.16
C ALA A 148 -5.26 -1.78 -8.54
N HIS A 149 -4.26 -2.61 -8.90
CA HIS A 149 -4.32 -3.42 -10.12
C HIS A 149 -5.53 -4.36 -10.16
N LYS A 150 -6.10 -4.73 -9.01
CA LYS A 150 -7.32 -5.52 -8.89
C LYS A 150 -8.55 -4.84 -9.50
N ILE A 151 -8.52 -3.52 -9.67
CA ILE A 151 -9.58 -2.77 -10.36
C ILE A 151 -9.74 -3.25 -11.81
N SER A 152 -8.64 -3.66 -12.44
CA SER A 152 -8.63 -4.10 -13.84
C SER A 152 -8.82 -5.60 -14.03
N GLU A 153 -8.99 -6.37 -12.97
CA GLU A 153 -9.22 -7.82 -13.06
C GLU A 153 -10.64 -8.13 -13.55
N ARG A 154 -10.77 -9.23 -14.30
CA ARG A 154 -12.06 -9.66 -14.90
C ARG A 154 -12.90 -10.51 -13.95
N ASP A 155 -12.86 -10.27 -12.68
CA ASP A 155 -13.59 -11.00 -11.63
C ASP A 155 -14.94 -10.36 -11.27
N GLY A 156 -15.36 -9.33 -12.00
CA GLY A 156 -16.62 -8.59 -11.75
C GLY A 156 -16.55 -7.57 -10.61
N ARG A 157 -15.43 -7.44 -9.91
CA ARG A 157 -15.28 -6.54 -8.77
C ARG A 157 -14.95 -5.10 -9.17
N SER A 158 -14.51 -4.89 -10.39
CA SER A 158 -14.20 -3.56 -10.95
C SER A 158 -15.34 -2.57 -10.77
N ALA A 159 -16.60 -3.03 -10.93
CA ALA A 159 -17.79 -2.20 -10.79
C ALA A 159 -17.96 -1.62 -9.38
N PHE A 160 -17.55 -2.34 -8.34
CA PHE A 160 -17.61 -1.84 -6.96
C PHE A 160 -16.60 -0.71 -6.74
N TYR A 161 -15.35 -0.88 -7.18
CA TYR A 161 -14.35 0.19 -7.11
C TYR A 161 -14.82 1.43 -7.85
N TYR A 162 -15.29 1.24 -9.08
CA TYR A 162 -15.79 2.34 -9.91
C TYR A 162 -16.90 3.12 -9.20
N LYS A 163 -17.90 2.42 -8.64
CA LYS A 163 -19.02 3.05 -7.95
C LYS A 163 -18.60 3.77 -6.68
N ILE A 164 -17.71 3.17 -5.89
CA ILE A 164 -17.14 3.79 -4.67
C ILE A 164 -16.45 5.10 -5.03
N ILE A 165 -15.56 5.07 -6.01
CA ILE A 165 -14.79 6.26 -6.42
C ILE A 165 -15.73 7.34 -6.94
N GLN A 166 -16.71 6.99 -7.77
CA GLN A 166 -17.71 7.96 -8.22
C GLN A 166 -18.45 8.62 -7.05
N MET A 167 -18.93 7.84 -6.09
CA MET A 167 -19.62 8.38 -4.91
C MET A 167 -18.70 9.27 -4.07
N ALA A 168 -17.43 8.89 -3.93
CA ALA A 168 -16.42 9.62 -3.15
C ALA A 168 -16.10 11.00 -3.71
N VAL A 169 -16.19 11.17 -5.04
CA VAL A 169 -15.84 12.42 -5.72
C VAL A 169 -17.06 13.25 -6.15
N GLN A 170 -18.27 12.78 -5.87
CA GLN A 170 -19.51 13.48 -6.21
C GLN A 170 -19.75 14.76 -5.39
N ASP A 171 -19.22 14.83 -4.19
CA ASP A 171 -19.28 16.03 -3.36
C ASP A 171 -18.29 17.06 -3.92
N GLU A 172 -18.78 18.02 -4.70
CA GLU A 172 -17.96 19.03 -5.36
C GLU A 172 -17.32 20.02 -4.37
N GLU A 173 -17.94 20.25 -3.22
CA GLU A 173 -17.40 21.15 -2.21
C GLU A 173 -16.28 20.50 -1.40
N HIS A 174 -16.44 19.21 -1.10
CA HIS A 174 -15.51 18.46 -0.26
C HIS A 174 -15.30 17.03 -0.78
N PRO A 175 -14.71 16.83 -1.96
CA PRO A 175 -14.48 15.50 -2.51
C PRO A 175 -13.46 14.74 -1.68
N SER A 176 -13.63 13.42 -1.56
CA SER A 176 -12.65 12.56 -0.87
C SER A 176 -11.30 12.56 -1.59
N HIS A 177 -10.23 12.50 -0.82
CA HIS A 177 -8.91 12.17 -1.38
C HIS A 177 -8.87 10.69 -1.77
N VAL A 178 -8.35 10.38 -2.95
CA VAL A 178 -8.25 9.00 -3.42
C VAL A 178 -6.81 8.65 -3.76
N ILE A 179 -6.29 7.62 -3.10
CA ILE A 179 -4.92 7.16 -3.24
C ILE A 179 -4.91 5.73 -3.77
N PHE A 180 -4.34 5.54 -4.96
CA PHE A 180 -4.16 4.24 -5.57
C PHE A 180 -2.74 3.74 -5.37
N ALA A 181 -2.59 2.56 -4.80
CA ALA A 181 -1.30 1.87 -4.68
C ALA A 181 -1.35 0.54 -5.42
N ALA A 182 -0.42 0.34 -6.32
CA ALA A 182 -0.31 -0.88 -7.11
C ALA A 182 1.08 -1.51 -7.00
N PRO A 183 1.23 -2.82 -7.21
CA PRO A 183 2.53 -3.42 -7.46
C PRO A 183 3.06 -2.94 -8.83
N SER A 184 4.29 -3.22 -9.13
CA SER A 184 5.05 -2.76 -10.31
C SER A 184 4.28 -2.78 -11.64
N ILE A 185 3.46 -1.77 -11.89
CA ILE A 185 2.84 -1.47 -13.19
C ILE A 185 3.51 -0.26 -13.82
N ALA A 186 3.52 -0.20 -15.15
CA ALA A 186 4.27 0.83 -15.87
C ALA A 186 3.59 2.20 -15.86
N ASN A 187 2.26 2.23 -15.86
CA ASN A 187 1.42 3.41 -16.05
C ASN A 187 0.30 3.50 -15.00
N PRO A 188 0.63 3.85 -13.74
CA PRO A 188 -0.35 3.94 -12.66
C PRO A 188 -1.38 5.07 -12.86
N GLU A 189 -1.16 6.01 -13.76
CA GLU A 189 -2.12 7.04 -14.18
C GLU A 189 -3.42 6.46 -14.74
N VAL A 190 -3.42 5.19 -15.16
CA VAL A 190 -4.62 4.52 -15.67
C VAL A 190 -5.76 4.49 -14.63
N PHE A 191 -5.43 4.47 -13.35
CA PHE A 191 -6.44 4.46 -12.29
C PHE A 191 -7.22 5.77 -12.18
N PHE A 192 -6.66 6.88 -12.63
CA PHE A 192 -7.38 8.15 -12.65
C PHE A 192 -8.52 8.17 -13.66
N GLN A 193 -8.53 7.28 -14.66
CA GLN A 193 -9.59 7.20 -15.66
C GLN A 193 -10.97 6.85 -15.07
N ILE A 194 -11.01 6.32 -13.84
CA ILE A 194 -12.27 6.06 -13.14
C ILE A 194 -12.81 7.30 -12.40
N ILE A 195 -12.01 8.37 -12.32
CA ILE A 195 -12.41 9.64 -11.71
C ILE A 195 -13.01 10.51 -12.81
N PRO A 196 -14.24 11.02 -12.66
CA PRO A 196 -14.82 11.94 -13.62
C PRO A 196 -13.93 13.18 -13.85
N ASP A 197 -13.77 13.58 -15.09
CA ASP A 197 -13.02 14.78 -15.50
C ASP A 197 -11.55 14.84 -15.01
N TRP A 198 -10.94 13.69 -14.74
CA TRP A 198 -9.56 13.59 -14.24
C TRP A 198 -8.55 14.33 -15.14
N TYR A 199 -8.77 14.35 -16.46
CA TYR A 199 -7.89 14.99 -17.46
C TYR A 199 -7.80 16.52 -17.30
N GLN A 200 -8.67 17.13 -16.53
CA GLN A 200 -8.64 18.56 -16.22
C GLN A 200 -7.82 18.90 -14.99
N ARG A 201 -7.31 17.88 -14.27
CA ARG A 201 -6.61 18.01 -12.99
C ARG A 201 -5.13 17.68 -13.15
N ARG A 202 -4.32 18.27 -12.26
CA ARG A 202 -2.90 17.96 -12.15
C ARG A 202 -2.70 17.04 -10.94
N ASP A 203 -2.96 15.76 -11.13
CA ASP A 203 -2.80 14.78 -10.09
C ASP A 203 -1.41 14.16 -10.16
N TYR A 204 -0.87 13.77 -9.01
CA TYR A 204 0.46 13.20 -8.94
C TYR A 204 0.43 11.70 -9.24
N CYS A 205 1.34 11.31 -10.11
CA CYS A 205 1.51 9.91 -10.51
C CYS A 205 2.99 9.51 -10.47
N LEU A 206 3.28 8.38 -9.84
CA LEU A 206 4.63 7.84 -9.76
C LEU A 206 4.68 6.36 -10.11
N ALA A 207 5.52 5.99 -11.07
CA ALA A 207 5.90 4.60 -11.29
C ALA A 207 7.38 4.39 -10.96
N THR A 208 7.67 3.41 -10.13
CA THR A 208 9.05 3.08 -9.77
C THR A 208 9.30 1.59 -9.75
N ARG A 209 10.50 1.20 -10.19
CA ARG A 209 11.03 -0.15 -10.04
C ARG A 209 12.06 -0.24 -8.91
N TYR A 210 12.27 0.85 -8.18
CA TYR A 210 13.19 0.89 -7.07
C TYR A 210 12.69 -0.02 -5.94
N ALA A 211 13.47 -1.03 -5.62
CA ALA A 211 13.27 -1.92 -4.48
C ALA A 211 14.36 -1.63 -3.45
N PRO A 212 14.02 -1.19 -2.23
CA PRO A 212 14.99 -0.93 -1.18
C PRO A 212 15.67 -2.22 -0.67
N VAL A 213 15.01 -3.36 -0.90
CA VAL A 213 15.58 -4.68 -0.62
C VAL A 213 16.04 -5.30 -1.93
N SER A 214 17.32 -5.62 -2.01
CA SER A 214 17.85 -6.39 -3.14
C SER A 214 17.26 -7.79 -3.11
N GLN A 215 16.51 -8.13 -4.14
CA GLN A 215 15.99 -9.48 -4.34
C GLN A 215 16.86 -10.15 -5.42
N GLU A 216 17.60 -11.15 -5.01
CA GLU A 216 18.27 -12.03 -5.95
C GLU A 216 17.35 -13.22 -6.22
N LYS A 217 16.95 -13.38 -7.49
CA LYS A 217 16.08 -14.47 -7.93
C LYS A 217 16.92 -15.57 -8.58
N PHE A 218 16.66 -16.78 -8.18
CA PHE A 218 17.30 -17.94 -8.74
C PHE A 218 16.25 -18.92 -9.26
N ILE A 219 16.54 -19.53 -10.40
CA ILE A 219 15.81 -20.68 -10.93
C ILE A 219 16.67 -21.91 -10.74
N VAL A 220 16.10 -22.92 -10.13
CA VAL A 220 16.73 -24.24 -10.00
C VAL A 220 16.02 -25.19 -10.94
N ASP A 221 16.69 -25.60 -12.00
CA ASP A 221 16.17 -26.54 -12.96
C ASP A 221 16.64 -27.96 -12.62
N PHE A 222 15.72 -28.80 -12.17
CA PHE A 222 16.01 -30.19 -11.83
C PHE A 222 16.06 -31.12 -13.06
N ARG A 223 15.61 -30.68 -14.22
CA ARG A 223 15.71 -31.42 -15.49
C ARG A 223 17.09 -31.26 -16.07
N ASP A 224 17.51 -30.00 -16.22
CA ASP A 224 18.82 -29.65 -16.79
C ASP A 224 19.91 -29.57 -15.71
N ARG A 225 19.57 -29.88 -14.46
CA ARG A 225 20.48 -29.92 -13.31
C ARG A 225 21.32 -28.63 -13.17
N GLY A 226 20.68 -27.49 -13.31
CA GLY A 226 21.33 -26.18 -13.28
C GLY A 226 20.71 -25.21 -12.30
N ILE A 227 21.54 -24.30 -11.77
CA ILE A 227 21.12 -23.13 -10.98
C ILE A 227 21.43 -21.89 -11.80
N PHE A 228 20.42 -21.05 -11.99
CA PHE A 228 20.48 -19.85 -12.81
C PHE A 228 20.09 -18.62 -12.00
N ALA A 229 20.79 -17.51 -12.15
CA ALA A 229 20.32 -16.20 -11.68
C ALA A 229 19.44 -15.55 -12.74
N VAL A 230 18.36 -14.90 -12.26
CA VAL A 230 17.47 -14.12 -13.13
C VAL A 230 17.99 -12.70 -13.21
N ASN A 231 18.39 -12.27 -14.40
CA ASN A 231 18.67 -10.87 -14.66
C ASN A 231 17.39 -10.15 -15.11
N ASP A 232 16.68 -9.58 -14.15
CA ASP A 232 15.40 -8.88 -14.41
C ASP A 232 15.52 -7.68 -15.39
N ARG A 233 16.72 -7.11 -15.53
CA ARG A 233 16.95 -5.97 -16.44
C ARG A 233 17.03 -6.39 -17.90
N LYS A 234 17.64 -7.55 -18.14
CA LYS A 234 17.86 -8.08 -19.49
C LYS A 234 16.86 -9.16 -19.86
N ASN A 235 16.06 -9.62 -18.90
CA ASN A 235 15.17 -10.78 -19.01
C ASN A 235 15.94 -12.04 -19.47
N GLU A 236 17.12 -12.26 -18.90
CA GLU A 236 18.03 -13.35 -19.24
C GLU A 236 18.27 -14.23 -18.01
N LEU A 237 18.50 -15.53 -18.27
CA LEU A 237 18.98 -16.47 -17.27
C LEU A 237 20.49 -16.62 -17.40
N MET A 238 21.19 -16.37 -16.30
CA MET A 238 22.64 -16.53 -16.23
C MET A 238 22.97 -17.80 -15.44
N PRO A 239 23.65 -18.78 -16.06
CA PRO A 239 24.06 -19.99 -15.34
C PRO A 239 25.05 -19.65 -14.23
N ILE A 240 24.81 -20.17 -13.03
CA ILE A 240 25.68 -19.96 -11.86
C ILE A 240 26.45 -21.21 -11.54
N ALA A 241 25.78 -22.35 -11.39
CA ALA A 241 26.38 -23.61 -10.99
C ALA A 241 25.53 -24.79 -11.45
N PRO A 242 26.14 -25.97 -11.63
CA PRO A 242 25.42 -27.22 -11.77
C PRO A 242 24.75 -27.59 -10.43
N LEU A 243 23.58 -28.20 -10.48
CA LEU A 243 22.94 -28.78 -9.30
C LEU A 243 23.63 -30.12 -8.99
N PRO A 244 24.11 -30.36 -7.74
CA PRO A 244 24.72 -31.62 -7.37
C PRO A 244 23.82 -32.83 -7.65
N GLU A 245 24.38 -33.93 -8.10
CA GLU A 245 23.61 -35.13 -8.48
C GLU A 245 22.87 -35.79 -7.32
N ASP A 246 23.41 -35.67 -6.11
CA ASP A 246 22.84 -36.19 -4.86
C ASP A 246 21.71 -35.32 -4.26
N LYS A 247 21.46 -34.12 -4.83
CA LYS A 247 20.41 -33.24 -4.36
C LYS A 247 19.08 -33.51 -5.03
N GLU A 248 18.13 -33.97 -4.24
CA GLU A 248 16.72 -34.05 -4.60
C GLU A 248 15.97 -32.78 -4.23
N LEU A 249 14.81 -32.55 -4.85
CA LEU A 249 13.99 -31.35 -4.63
C LEU A 249 13.69 -31.12 -3.15
N ILE A 250 13.28 -32.16 -2.43
CA ILE A 250 12.88 -32.05 -1.01
C ILE A 250 14.07 -31.68 -0.13
N SER A 251 15.23 -32.31 -0.33
CA SER A 251 16.43 -32.02 0.44
C SER A 251 16.93 -30.60 0.15
N PHE A 252 16.88 -30.16 -1.10
CA PHE A 252 17.27 -28.82 -1.51
C PHE A 252 16.37 -27.74 -0.87
N ILE A 253 15.04 -27.91 -0.90
CA ILE A 253 14.08 -27.00 -0.27
C ILE A 253 14.30 -26.94 1.25
N THR A 254 14.54 -28.09 1.89
CA THR A 254 14.78 -28.17 3.33
C THR A 254 16.07 -27.43 3.72
N ASP A 255 17.13 -27.58 2.96
CA ASP A 255 18.43 -26.94 3.23
C ASP A 255 18.34 -25.41 3.07
N ILE A 256 17.64 -24.93 2.04
CA ILE A 256 17.40 -23.49 1.86
C ILE A 256 16.51 -22.94 2.98
N GLY A 257 15.45 -23.66 3.38
CA GLY A 257 14.53 -23.24 4.44
C GLY A 257 15.18 -23.07 5.80
N LYS A 258 16.21 -23.85 6.13
CA LYS A 258 16.99 -23.71 7.38
C LYS A 258 17.67 -22.35 7.51
N GLY A 259 17.97 -21.68 6.40
CA GLY A 259 18.58 -20.35 6.37
C GLY A 259 17.61 -19.16 6.51
N LYS A 260 16.34 -19.38 6.88
CA LYS A 260 15.26 -18.36 6.93
C LYS A 260 15.08 -17.61 5.61
N ARG A 261 15.21 -18.29 4.49
CA ARG A 261 14.99 -17.75 3.13
C ARG A 261 13.59 -18.12 2.66
N ASN A 262 12.95 -17.19 1.98
CA ASN A 262 11.64 -17.48 1.37
C ASN A 262 11.88 -18.17 0.02
N ILE A 263 11.23 -19.32 -0.15
CA ILE A 263 11.15 -20.04 -1.43
C ILE A 263 9.77 -19.73 -1.98
N ILE A 264 9.73 -19.17 -3.17
CA ILE A 264 8.51 -18.85 -3.89
C ILE A 264 8.34 -19.87 -5.02
#